data_0d2daed58ef817a78157ede97a470dc4
#
_entry.id   0d2daed58ef817a78157ede97a470dc4
#
_cell.length_a   1.000
_cell.length_b   1.000
_cell.length_c   1.000
_cell.angle_alpha   90.00
_cell.angle_beta   90.00
_cell.angle_gamma   90.00
#
_symmetry.space_group_name_H-M   'P 1'
#
loop_
_entity.id
_entity.type
_entity.pdbx_description
1 polymer ?
#
loop_
_entity_poly.entity_id
_entity_poly.type
_entity_poly.pdbx_seq_one_letter_code
_entity_poly.pdbx_strand_id
1 'polypeptide(L)'
;MPLVAIESRDAGAILRAFHDEHNRLFGYSLEQEATPVEIVNVRVQSIGMTEKLELLGEPFAGADASAARKGERPAYVFEKEAFATIPVFDGHRLRHGNRIVGPALVEMVTTTAFISANYDAVTDKFGSLLMYRKGRDDLVRDCLGAAS
;
A
#
# COMPACT_ATOMS: atom_id res chain seq x y z
N MET A 1 14.49 24.34 14.23
CA MET A 1 15.66 25.20 13.93
C MET A 1 15.80 25.28 12.41
N PRO A 2 15.88 26.45 11.81
CA PRO A 2 15.93 26.56 10.35
C PRO A 2 17.25 26.03 9.79
N LEU A 3 17.17 25.08 8.85
CA LEU A 3 18.31 24.40 8.23
C LEU A 3 19.27 25.42 7.56
N VAL A 4 18.70 26.42 6.89
CA VAL A 4 19.44 27.48 6.19
C VAL A 4 20.36 28.28 7.11
N ALA A 5 19.96 28.53 8.37
CA ALA A 5 20.78 29.25 9.34
C ALA A 5 22.01 28.43 9.79
N ILE A 6 21.91 27.10 9.77
CA ILE A 6 23.04 26.21 10.08
C ILE A 6 24.02 26.19 8.92
N GLU A 7 23.53 26.05 7.70
CA GLU A 7 24.34 26.01 6.48
C GLU A 7 25.11 27.32 6.26
N SER A 8 24.47 28.46 6.52
CA SER A 8 25.11 29.79 6.42
C SER A 8 26.02 30.15 7.59
N ARG A 9 26.05 29.32 8.66
CA ARG A 9 26.77 29.56 9.94
C ARG A 9 26.35 30.90 10.60
N ASP A 10 25.10 31.31 10.41
CA ASP A 10 24.57 32.55 11.00
C ASP A 10 24.09 32.30 12.43
N ALA A 11 24.97 32.53 13.39
CA ALA A 11 24.63 32.38 14.81
C ALA A 11 23.52 33.35 15.26
N GLY A 12 23.44 34.54 14.67
CA GLY A 12 22.34 35.49 14.97
C GLY A 12 20.98 35.01 14.51
N ALA A 13 20.89 34.36 13.34
CA ALA A 13 19.64 33.77 12.87
C ALA A 13 19.23 32.56 13.74
N ILE A 14 20.18 31.78 14.24
CA ILE A 14 19.89 30.67 15.15
C ILE A 14 19.34 31.20 16.48
N LEU A 15 19.93 32.27 17.00
CA LEU A 15 19.52 32.90 18.26
C LEU A 15 18.10 33.49 18.12
N ARG A 16 17.82 34.24 17.05
CA ARG A 16 16.48 34.78 16.79
C ARG A 16 15.44 33.65 16.71
N ALA A 17 15.71 32.59 15.96
CA ALA A 17 14.80 31.45 15.85
C ALA A 17 14.55 30.76 17.20
N PHE A 18 15.54 30.75 18.09
CA PHE A 18 15.36 30.26 19.46
C PHE A 18 14.41 31.15 20.25
N HIS A 19 14.61 32.47 20.23
CA HIS A 19 13.74 33.39 20.95
C HIS A 19 12.30 33.39 20.43
N ASP A 20 12.11 33.31 19.12
CA ASP A 20 10.78 33.19 18.50
C ASP A 20 10.05 31.93 18.98
N GLU A 21 10.74 30.79 18.96
CA GLU A 21 10.16 29.52 19.38
C GLU A 21 9.91 29.48 20.89
N HIS A 22 10.82 30.04 21.68
CA HIS A 22 10.64 30.16 23.13
C HIS A 22 9.43 31.03 23.48
N ASN A 23 9.27 32.17 22.79
CA ASN A 23 8.11 33.03 22.97
C ASN A 23 6.81 32.35 22.54
N ARG A 24 6.84 31.58 21.45
CA ARG A 24 5.68 30.80 20.98
C ARG A 24 5.22 29.73 22.01
N LEU A 25 6.18 29.06 22.65
CA LEU A 25 5.88 27.96 23.58
C LEU A 25 5.53 28.45 24.99
N PHE A 26 6.18 29.53 25.47
CA PHE A 26 6.08 29.97 26.86
C PHE A 26 5.44 31.35 27.04
N GLY A 27 5.17 32.06 25.95
CA GLY A 27 4.52 33.38 25.98
C GLY A 27 5.45 34.54 26.37
N TYR A 28 6.76 34.32 26.45
CA TYR A 28 7.76 35.39 26.72
C TYR A 28 9.10 35.07 26.05
N SER A 29 9.95 36.10 25.91
CA SER A 29 11.31 35.96 25.36
C SER A 29 12.28 36.72 26.28
N LEU A 30 13.48 36.16 26.47
CA LEU A 30 14.56 36.76 27.26
C LEU A 30 15.50 37.61 26.40
N GLU A 31 15.13 37.90 25.16
CA GLU A 31 15.96 38.64 24.19
C GLU A 31 16.37 40.05 24.74
N GLN A 32 15.41 40.69 25.44
CA GLN A 32 15.61 42.08 26.00
C GLN A 32 16.52 42.08 27.23
N GLU A 33 16.73 40.95 27.88
CA GLU A 33 17.50 40.87 29.13
C GLU A 33 18.98 40.60 28.86
N ALA A 34 19.39 40.53 27.58
CA ALA A 34 20.77 40.18 27.16
C ALA A 34 21.32 38.91 27.83
N THR A 35 20.43 37.98 28.20
CA THR A 35 20.82 36.72 28.82
C THR A 35 21.59 35.87 27.80
N PRO A 36 22.81 35.38 28.13
CA PRO A 36 23.56 34.53 27.20
C PRO A 36 22.82 33.21 26.95
N VAL A 37 22.74 32.83 25.67
CA VAL A 37 22.17 31.55 25.26
C VAL A 37 23.29 30.63 24.81
N GLU A 38 23.37 29.45 25.41
CA GLU A 38 24.39 28.44 25.10
C GLU A 38 23.72 27.21 24.44
N ILE A 39 24.36 26.67 23.41
CA ILE A 39 23.98 25.41 22.81
C ILE A 39 24.58 24.26 23.62
N VAL A 40 23.78 23.61 24.44
CA VAL A 40 24.23 22.53 25.32
C VAL A 40 24.31 21.19 24.59
N ASN A 41 23.44 20.97 23.60
CA ASN A 41 23.38 19.70 22.88
C ASN A 41 22.88 19.91 21.44
N VAL A 42 23.42 19.14 20.52
CA VAL A 42 22.97 19.08 19.13
C VAL A 42 22.66 17.64 18.79
N ARG A 43 21.41 17.38 18.39
CA ARG A 43 20.99 16.06 17.89
C ARG A 43 20.79 16.14 16.39
N VAL A 44 21.49 15.30 15.65
CA VAL A 44 21.37 15.18 14.19
C VAL A 44 20.70 13.85 13.85
N GLN A 45 19.67 13.89 13.01
CA GLN A 45 19.05 12.72 12.43
C GLN A 45 19.26 12.79 10.92
N SER A 46 19.99 11.82 10.37
CA SER A 46 20.17 11.67 8.93
C SER A 46 19.21 10.61 8.42
N ILE A 47 18.46 10.94 7.36
CA ILE A 47 17.55 10.02 6.69
C ILE A 47 18.09 9.82 5.28
N GLY A 48 18.55 8.60 4.99
CA GLY A 48 18.90 8.17 3.64
C GLY A 48 17.60 7.95 2.84
N MET A 49 17.40 8.74 1.80
CA MET A 49 16.29 8.53 0.87
C MET A 49 16.76 7.62 -0.25
N THR A 50 16.08 6.48 -0.40
CA THR A 50 16.23 5.61 -1.57
C THR A 50 15.15 5.95 -2.59
N GLU A 51 15.46 5.75 -3.86
CA GLU A 51 14.43 5.82 -4.90
C GLU A 51 13.33 4.81 -4.60
N LYS A 52 12.09 5.27 -4.65
CA LYS A 52 10.94 4.37 -4.49
C LYS A 52 10.79 3.56 -5.77
N LEU A 53 10.63 2.24 -5.62
CA LEU A 53 10.29 1.37 -6.74
C LEU A 53 8.94 1.82 -7.31
N GLU A 54 8.93 2.15 -8.59
CA GLU A 54 7.69 2.33 -9.34
C GLU A 54 7.20 0.98 -9.81
N LEU A 55 6.06 0.53 -9.28
CA LEU A 55 5.40 -0.66 -9.76
C LEU A 55 4.73 -0.33 -11.11
N LEU A 56 5.23 -0.93 -12.17
CA LEU A 56 4.61 -0.83 -13.48
C LEU A 56 3.33 -1.66 -13.50
N GLY A 57 2.19 -1.01 -13.74
CA GLY A 57 0.91 -1.69 -13.88
C GLY A 57 0.78 -2.37 -15.24
N GLU A 58 0.19 -3.57 -15.27
CA GLU A 58 -0.19 -4.23 -16.50
C GLU A 58 -1.42 -3.56 -17.15
N PRO A 59 -1.52 -3.51 -18.48
CA PRO A 59 -2.73 -3.06 -19.14
C PRO A 59 -3.89 -4.01 -18.86
N PHE A 60 -5.12 -3.48 -18.94
CA PHE A 60 -6.33 -4.29 -18.74
C PHE A 60 -6.45 -5.35 -19.83
N ALA A 61 -6.56 -6.62 -19.43
CA ALA A 61 -6.61 -7.78 -20.33
C ALA A 61 -8.02 -8.37 -20.46
N GLY A 62 -8.99 -7.87 -19.69
CA GLY A 62 -10.36 -8.37 -19.70
C GLY A 62 -10.68 -9.35 -18.58
N ALA A 63 -11.96 -9.66 -18.42
CA ALA A 63 -12.44 -10.48 -17.31
C ALA A 63 -12.20 -11.99 -17.47
N ASP A 64 -11.93 -12.45 -18.69
CA ASP A 64 -11.76 -13.88 -18.99
C ASP A 64 -10.48 -14.45 -18.39
N ALA A 65 -10.59 -15.35 -17.42
CA ALA A 65 -9.49 -16.06 -16.78
C ALA A 65 -9.23 -17.47 -17.39
N SER A 66 -9.89 -17.85 -18.48
CA SER A 66 -9.80 -19.20 -19.06
C SER A 66 -8.37 -19.62 -19.41
N ALA A 67 -7.55 -18.69 -19.89
CA ALA A 67 -6.14 -18.95 -20.20
C ALA A 67 -5.30 -19.35 -18.99
N ALA A 68 -5.69 -18.98 -17.78
CA ALA A 68 -5.04 -19.34 -16.53
C ALA A 68 -5.56 -20.65 -15.93
N ARG A 69 -6.65 -21.24 -16.47
CA ARG A 69 -7.23 -22.48 -15.93
C ARG A 69 -6.28 -23.65 -16.13
N LYS A 70 -5.96 -24.35 -15.03
CA LYS A 70 -5.09 -25.55 -15.03
C LYS A 70 -5.92 -26.85 -15.12
N GLY A 71 -7.13 -26.85 -14.57
CA GLY A 71 -7.98 -28.03 -14.47
C GLY A 71 -9.01 -27.90 -13.36
N GLU A 72 -9.36 -29.03 -12.78
CA GLU A 72 -10.33 -29.14 -11.68
C GLU A 72 -9.84 -30.19 -10.68
N ARG A 73 -10.24 -30.03 -9.42
CA ARG A 73 -10.02 -31.05 -8.41
C ARG A 73 -11.10 -31.02 -7.31
N PRO A 74 -11.32 -32.14 -6.60
CA PRO A 74 -12.20 -32.14 -5.44
C PRO A 74 -11.59 -31.32 -4.31
N ALA A 75 -12.39 -30.45 -3.71
CA ALA A 75 -12.07 -29.71 -2.51
C ALA A 75 -13.31 -29.62 -1.60
N TYR A 76 -13.08 -29.52 -0.29
CA TYR A 76 -14.17 -29.30 0.65
C TYR A 76 -14.65 -27.86 0.57
N VAL A 77 -15.94 -27.69 0.30
CA VAL A 77 -16.58 -26.35 0.22
C VAL A 77 -17.43 -26.16 1.47
N PHE A 78 -16.99 -25.28 2.34
CA PHE A 78 -17.62 -25.09 3.66
C PHE A 78 -19.10 -24.72 3.57
N GLU A 79 -19.47 -23.88 2.61
CA GLU A 79 -20.85 -23.43 2.43
C GLU A 79 -21.80 -24.54 1.91
N LYS A 80 -21.22 -25.62 1.41
CA LYS A 80 -21.96 -26.81 0.96
C LYS A 80 -21.83 -27.97 1.94
N GLU A 81 -20.96 -27.84 2.92
CA GLU A 81 -20.59 -28.89 3.88
C GLU A 81 -20.21 -30.22 3.18
N ALA A 82 -19.65 -30.14 1.98
CA ALA A 82 -19.34 -31.28 1.13
C ALA A 82 -18.13 -31.05 0.22
N PHE A 83 -17.54 -32.16 -0.23
CA PHE A 83 -16.58 -32.12 -1.33
C PHE A 83 -17.28 -31.80 -2.65
N ALA A 84 -16.72 -30.87 -3.40
CA ALA A 84 -17.16 -30.52 -4.74
C ALA A 84 -15.95 -30.41 -5.67
N THR A 85 -16.11 -30.78 -6.93
CA THR A 85 -15.12 -30.52 -7.97
C THR A 85 -15.14 -29.04 -8.31
N ILE A 86 -14.00 -28.36 -8.09
CA ILE A 86 -13.86 -26.92 -8.30
C ILE A 86 -12.72 -26.62 -9.26
N PRO A 87 -12.79 -25.51 -10.01
CA PRO A 87 -11.75 -25.12 -10.95
C PRO A 87 -10.47 -24.69 -10.22
N VAL A 88 -9.33 -24.96 -10.87
CA VAL A 88 -8.00 -24.59 -10.42
C VAL A 88 -7.36 -23.68 -11.46
N PHE A 89 -6.85 -22.56 -11.02
CA PHE A 89 -6.17 -21.56 -11.84
C PHE A 89 -4.70 -21.43 -11.45
N ASP A 90 -3.86 -21.11 -12.44
CA ASP A 90 -2.47 -20.75 -12.25
C ASP A 90 -2.38 -19.23 -11.99
N GLY A 91 -2.00 -18.84 -10.78
CA GLY A 91 -1.90 -17.45 -10.38
C GLY A 91 -0.90 -16.63 -11.20
N HIS A 92 0.15 -17.26 -11.75
CA HIS A 92 1.13 -16.59 -12.61
C HIS A 92 0.64 -16.30 -14.03
N ARG A 93 -0.44 -16.94 -14.45
CA ARG A 93 -1.05 -16.74 -15.76
C ARG A 93 -2.24 -15.79 -15.72
N LEU A 94 -2.66 -15.39 -14.51
CA LEU A 94 -3.70 -14.37 -14.34
C LEU A 94 -3.17 -13.01 -14.79
N ARG A 95 -4.04 -12.23 -15.44
CA ARG A 95 -3.75 -10.90 -15.96
C ARG A 95 -4.70 -9.88 -15.36
N HIS A 96 -4.33 -8.61 -15.47
CA HIS A 96 -5.16 -7.50 -14.98
C HIS A 96 -6.59 -7.58 -15.52
N GLY A 97 -7.55 -7.57 -14.62
CA GLY A 97 -8.98 -7.68 -14.91
C GLY A 97 -9.54 -9.09 -14.90
N ASN A 98 -8.71 -10.15 -14.92
CA ASN A 98 -9.21 -11.51 -14.90
C ASN A 98 -10.04 -11.76 -13.64
N ARG A 99 -11.26 -12.24 -13.85
CA ARG A 99 -12.23 -12.53 -12.79
C ARG A 99 -12.36 -14.03 -12.58
N ILE A 100 -12.34 -14.45 -11.34
CA ILE A 100 -12.53 -15.84 -10.92
C ILE A 100 -13.77 -15.90 -10.04
N VAL A 101 -14.73 -16.72 -10.46
CA VAL A 101 -15.95 -16.95 -9.71
C VAL A 101 -15.73 -18.10 -8.73
N GLY A 102 -15.99 -17.86 -7.44
CA GLY A 102 -15.89 -18.92 -6.42
C GLY A 102 -17.09 -19.91 -6.45
N PRO A 103 -16.89 -21.16 -6.00
CA PRO A 103 -15.69 -21.67 -5.35
C PRO A 103 -14.59 -22.05 -6.36
N ALA A 104 -13.34 -21.69 -6.07
CA ALA A 104 -12.18 -21.94 -6.94
C ALA A 104 -10.88 -22.00 -6.15
N LEU A 105 -9.82 -22.54 -6.77
CA LEU A 105 -8.45 -22.49 -6.25
C LEU A 105 -7.57 -21.69 -7.21
N VAL A 106 -6.69 -20.87 -6.64
CA VAL A 106 -5.61 -20.19 -7.36
C VAL A 106 -4.29 -20.67 -6.78
N GLU A 107 -3.52 -21.40 -7.57
CA GLU A 107 -2.22 -21.94 -7.17
C GLU A 107 -1.11 -21.00 -7.60
N MET A 108 -0.20 -20.72 -6.68
CA MET A 108 1.06 -20.02 -6.88
C MET A 108 2.22 -20.89 -6.42
N VAL A 109 3.47 -20.49 -6.66
CA VAL A 109 4.65 -21.30 -6.31
C VAL A 109 4.69 -21.65 -4.81
N THR A 110 4.38 -20.69 -3.95
CA THR A 110 4.54 -20.85 -2.49
C THR A 110 3.23 -20.89 -1.72
N THR A 111 2.09 -20.66 -2.38
CA THR A 111 0.80 -20.57 -1.72
C THR A 111 -0.35 -20.98 -2.63
N THR A 112 -1.49 -21.28 -2.03
CA THR A 112 -2.74 -21.53 -2.74
C THR A 112 -3.84 -20.68 -2.08
N ALA A 113 -4.54 -19.88 -2.88
CA ALA A 113 -5.71 -19.15 -2.42
C ALA A 113 -6.98 -19.96 -2.71
N PHE A 114 -7.80 -20.17 -1.68
CA PHE A 114 -9.14 -20.72 -1.81
C PHE A 114 -10.16 -19.58 -1.87
N ILE A 115 -10.86 -19.46 -2.98
CA ILE A 115 -11.96 -18.51 -3.16
C ILE A 115 -13.22 -19.26 -2.79
N SER A 116 -13.89 -18.86 -1.72
CA SER A 116 -15.09 -19.54 -1.23
C SER A 116 -16.32 -19.29 -2.12
N ALA A 117 -17.38 -20.06 -1.91
CA ALA A 117 -18.59 -19.97 -2.75
C ALA A 117 -19.28 -18.60 -2.71
N ASN A 118 -19.10 -17.86 -1.61
CA ASN A 118 -19.70 -16.54 -1.39
C ASN A 118 -18.85 -15.37 -1.90
N TYR A 119 -17.65 -15.67 -2.46
CA TYR A 119 -16.71 -14.67 -2.93
C TYR A 119 -16.35 -14.87 -4.39
N ASP A 120 -15.96 -13.79 -5.02
CA ASP A 120 -15.27 -13.78 -6.30
C ASP A 120 -13.88 -13.15 -6.09
N ALA A 121 -13.02 -13.29 -7.08
CA ALA A 121 -11.72 -12.61 -7.08
C ALA A 121 -11.45 -11.96 -8.43
N VAL A 122 -10.66 -10.89 -8.41
CA VAL A 122 -10.18 -10.20 -9.61
C VAL A 122 -8.70 -9.89 -9.45
N THR A 123 -7.96 -9.92 -10.54
CA THR A 123 -6.55 -9.53 -10.56
C THR A 123 -6.42 -8.04 -10.87
N ASP A 124 -5.71 -7.30 -10.02
CA ASP A 124 -5.43 -5.89 -10.26
C ASP A 124 -4.28 -5.68 -11.26
N LYS A 125 -3.99 -4.41 -11.58
CA LYS A 125 -2.91 -4.03 -12.51
C LYS A 125 -1.51 -4.38 -12.03
N PHE A 126 -1.34 -4.71 -10.75
CA PHE A 126 -0.05 -5.09 -10.15
C PHE A 126 0.09 -6.60 -9.95
N GLY A 127 -0.89 -7.40 -10.44
CA GLY A 127 -0.90 -8.85 -10.26
C GLY A 127 -1.40 -9.31 -8.90
N SER A 128 -1.98 -8.42 -8.08
CA SER A 128 -2.57 -8.79 -6.80
C SER A 128 -3.95 -9.43 -7.00
N LEU A 129 -4.25 -10.46 -6.23
CA LEU A 129 -5.56 -11.10 -6.24
C LEU A 129 -6.46 -10.48 -5.16
N LEU A 130 -7.47 -9.75 -5.59
CA LEU A 130 -8.45 -9.10 -4.73
C LEU A 130 -9.69 -9.97 -4.61
N MET A 131 -9.92 -10.54 -3.42
CA MET A 131 -11.14 -11.29 -3.13
C MET A 131 -12.21 -10.38 -2.55
N TYR A 132 -13.42 -10.45 -3.06
CA TYR A 132 -14.54 -9.63 -2.63
C TYR A 132 -15.84 -10.45 -2.59
N ARG A 133 -16.76 -10.03 -1.74
CA ARG A 133 -18.07 -10.72 -1.59
C ARG A 133 -18.88 -10.56 -2.87
N LYS A 134 -19.51 -11.63 -3.31
CA LYS A 134 -20.42 -11.61 -4.47
C LYS A 134 -21.49 -10.52 -4.34
N GLY A 135 -21.72 -9.78 -5.41
CA GLY A 135 -22.62 -8.64 -5.45
C GLY A 135 -21.99 -7.31 -4.95
N ARG A 136 -20.69 -7.31 -4.59
CA ARG A 136 -19.96 -6.11 -4.19
C ARG A 136 -18.91 -5.71 -5.24
N ASP A 137 -19.28 -5.73 -6.51
CA ASP A 137 -18.42 -5.30 -7.63
C ASP A 137 -18.02 -3.81 -7.52
N ASP A 138 -18.78 -3.04 -6.73
CA ASP A 138 -18.46 -1.65 -6.38
C ASP A 138 -17.08 -1.50 -5.73
N LEU A 139 -16.62 -2.50 -4.95
CA LEU A 139 -15.34 -2.49 -4.26
C LEU A 139 -14.12 -2.69 -5.18
N VAL A 140 -14.34 -3.26 -6.35
CA VAL A 140 -13.28 -3.65 -7.30
C VAL A 140 -13.49 -3.04 -8.68
N ARG A 141 -14.29 -1.98 -8.76
CA ARG A 141 -14.67 -1.32 -10.03
C ARG A 141 -13.47 -0.97 -10.88
N ASP A 142 -12.43 -0.41 -10.28
CA ASP A 142 -11.22 0.01 -10.98
C ASP A 142 -10.45 -1.18 -11.59
N CYS A 143 -10.58 -2.37 -10.99
CA CYS A 143 -9.97 -3.60 -11.50
C CYS A 143 -10.79 -4.29 -12.58
N LEU A 144 -12.08 -3.94 -12.69
CA LEU A 144 -13.00 -4.53 -13.69
C LEU A 144 -12.99 -3.77 -15.03
N GLY A 145 -12.16 -2.76 -15.18
CA GLY A 145 -12.04 -1.98 -16.41
C GLY A 145 -13.23 -1.05 -16.67
N ALA A 146 -14.08 -0.81 -15.67
CA ALA A 146 -15.09 0.24 -15.76
C ALA A 146 -14.38 1.59 -15.63
N ALA A 147 -14.23 2.31 -16.77
CA ALA A 147 -13.73 3.67 -16.79
C ALA A 147 -14.57 4.56 -15.88
N SER A 148 -13.87 5.41 -15.11
CA SER A 148 -14.46 6.51 -14.34
C SER A 148 -15.14 7.51 -15.26
#